data_0d1126c17451feafa8cf45c9af7d18ab
#
_entry.id   0d1126c17451feafa8cf45c9af7d18ab
#
_cell.length_a   1.000
_cell.length_b   1.000
_cell.length_c   1.000
_cell.angle_alpha   90.00
_cell.angle_beta   90.00
_cell.angle_gamma   90.00
#
_symmetry.space_group_name_H-M   'P 1'
#
loop_
_entity.id
_entity.type
_entity.pdbx_description
1 polymer ?
#
loop_
_entity_poly.entity_id
_entity_poly.type
_entity_poly.pdbx_seq_one_letter_code
_entity_poly.pdbx_strand_id
1 'polypeptide(L)'
;GQVVVVEVPGGLSILALREKRKMLVASAADAVLSLKQISLPFPQGTSTEKASQLAGNFASQTKAIAGCGQADEVAAKLGATIVSRDNIAMRDLPAPLQQTLTTLQIGQTTQPFGSPEEGVSVLVLCGRDMPTDAGVPSTEQVESQIRQDKVNKRAQRYLRDLRRDAIIEYS
;
A
#
# COMPACT_ATOMS: atom_id res chain seq x y z
N GLY A 1 20.13 14.93 -17.91
CA GLY A 1 20.82 13.69 -17.65
C GLY A 1 22.01 13.92 -16.73
N GLN A 2 22.16 13.09 -15.70
CA GLN A 2 23.36 13.10 -14.86
C GLN A 2 24.41 12.19 -15.46
N VAL A 3 25.66 12.67 -15.49
CA VAL A 3 26.82 11.89 -15.95
C VAL A 3 27.74 11.67 -14.75
N VAL A 4 28.14 10.43 -14.52
CA VAL A 4 29.02 10.03 -13.42
C VAL A 4 30.16 9.19 -14.00
N VAL A 5 31.40 9.48 -13.56
CA VAL A 5 32.58 8.68 -13.85
C VAL A 5 32.80 7.70 -12.71
N VAL A 6 32.90 6.42 -13.01
CA VAL A 6 33.10 5.33 -12.04
C VAL A 6 34.37 4.59 -12.38
N GLU A 7 35.22 4.38 -11.37
CA GLU A 7 36.41 3.53 -11.52
C GLU A 7 36.00 2.06 -11.52
N VAL A 8 36.45 1.34 -12.54
CA VAL A 8 36.23 -0.11 -12.66
C VAL A 8 37.60 -0.82 -12.82
N PRO A 9 37.68 -2.09 -12.44
CA PRO A 9 38.92 -2.83 -12.64
C PRO A 9 39.38 -2.79 -14.12
N GLY A 10 40.49 -2.12 -14.38
CA GLY A 10 41.07 -1.96 -15.70
C GLY A 10 40.77 -0.62 -16.40
N GLY A 11 40.11 0.35 -15.75
CA GLY A 11 39.89 1.67 -16.34
C GLY A 11 38.81 2.52 -15.70
N LEU A 12 38.40 3.56 -16.43
CA LEU A 12 37.31 4.46 -16.02
C LEU A 12 36.11 4.22 -16.94
N SER A 13 34.93 4.15 -16.34
CA SER A 13 33.65 4.03 -17.05
C SER A 13 32.82 5.30 -16.86
N ILE A 14 32.26 5.82 -17.94
CA ILE A 14 31.37 6.97 -17.93
C ILE A 14 29.94 6.46 -18.05
N LEU A 15 29.14 6.71 -16.99
CA LEU A 15 27.73 6.36 -16.96
C LEU A 15 26.91 7.64 -17.15
N ALA A 16 26.05 7.64 -18.16
CA ALA A 16 25.08 8.70 -18.41
C ALA A 16 23.67 8.21 -18.17
N LEU A 17 22.97 8.84 -17.24
CA LEU A 17 21.55 8.57 -17.02
C LEU A 17 20.75 9.26 -18.14
N ARG A 18 20.26 8.52 -19.10
CA ARG A 18 19.48 9.03 -20.24
C ARG A 18 18.03 9.35 -19.85
N GLU A 19 17.42 8.49 -19.03
CA GLU A 19 16.03 8.65 -18.66
C GLU A 19 15.75 7.95 -17.31
N LYS A 20 14.99 8.59 -16.47
CA LYS A 20 14.45 8.00 -15.23
C LYS A 20 12.94 7.81 -15.41
N ARG A 21 12.52 6.60 -15.66
CA ARG A 21 11.09 6.26 -15.70
C ARG A 21 10.64 5.85 -14.30
N LYS A 22 9.60 6.49 -13.80
CA LYS A 22 8.83 5.92 -12.69
C LYS A 22 8.02 4.77 -13.31
N MET A 23 8.43 3.55 -13.07
CA MET A 23 7.53 2.43 -13.25
C MET A 23 6.36 2.59 -12.28
N LEU A 24 5.19 2.09 -12.63
CA LEU A 24 4.02 1.97 -11.74
C LEU A 24 4.39 1.01 -10.59
N VAL A 25 5.17 1.53 -9.65
CA VAL A 25 5.35 0.87 -8.36
C VAL A 25 4.04 1.14 -7.62
N ALA A 26 3.42 0.10 -7.07
CA ALA A 26 2.27 0.24 -6.21
C ALA A 26 2.55 1.34 -5.19
N SER A 27 1.75 2.40 -5.25
CA SER A 27 1.89 3.53 -4.33
C SER A 27 1.37 3.11 -2.97
N ALA A 28 1.96 3.63 -1.87
CA ALA A 28 1.37 3.47 -0.54
C ALA A 28 -0.11 3.94 -0.51
N ALA A 29 -0.49 4.86 -1.40
CA ALA A 29 -1.87 5.31 -1.56
C ALA A 29 -2.81 4.25 -2.16
N ASP A 30 -2.28 3.23 -2.82
CA ASP A 30 -3.06 2.14 -3.39
C ASP A 30 -3.23 0.97 -2.41
N ALA A 31 -2.63 1.06 -1.21
CA ALA A 31 -2.78 0.05 -0.17
C ALA A 31 -4.25 -0.09 0.25
N VAL A 32 -4.66 -1.32 0.48
CA VAL A 32 -5.97 -1.67 1.03
C VAL A 32 -5.80 -1.94 2.52
N LEU A 33 -6.61 -1.28 3.33
CA LEU A 33 -6.50 -1.32 4.78
C LEU A 33 -7.66 -2.07 5.41
N SER A 34 -7.35 -2.78 6.50
CA SER A 34 -8.33 -3.26 7.47
C SER A 34 -8.18 -2.42 8.74
N LEU A 35 -9.24 -1.74 9.13
CA LEU A 35 -9.25 -0.80 10.25
C LEU A 35 -10.34 -1.19 11.26
N LYS A 36 -10.06 -1.01 12.55
CA LYS A 36 -11.05 -1.01 13.61
C LYS A 36 -11.15 0.39 14.19
N GLN A 37 -12.34 0.95 14.21
CA GLN A 37 -12.61 2.22 14.86
C GLN A 37 -13.20 1.96 16.23
N ILE A 38 -12.56 2.50 17.27
CA ILE A 38 -13.05 2.48 18.64
C ILE A 38 -13.56 3.88 18.95
N SER A 39 -14.82 4.02 19.31
CA SER A 39 -15.47 5.31 19.58
C SER A 39 -16.11 5.32 20.96
N LEU A 40 -15.79 6.33 21.76
CA LEU A 40 -16.39 6.59 23.05
C LEU A 40 -17.24 7.86 22.94
N PRO A 41 -18.57 7.74 22.86
CA PRO A 41 -19.45 8.89 22.85
C PRO A 41 -19.47 9.58 24.23
N PHE A 42 -19.51 10.91 24.24
CA PHE A 42 -19.67 11.63 25.49
C PHE A 42 -21.17 11.84 25.80
N PRO A 43 -21.56 11.73 27.05
CA PRO A 43 -22.94 12.06 27.47
C PRO A 43 -23.26 13.52 27.13
N GLN A 44 -24.52 13.78 26.76
CA GLN A 44 -24.96 15.16 26.49
C GLN A 44 -24.79 16.04 27.75
N GLY A 45 -24.25 17.25 27.54
CA GLY A 45 -23.98 18.17 28.64
C GLY A 45 -22.66 17.91 29.39
N THR A 46 -21.76 17.08 28.83
CA THR A 46 -20.42 16.90 29.42
C THR A 46 -19.65 18.20 29.35
N SER A 47 -19.11 18.69 30.48
CA SER A 47 -18.23 19.87 30.48
C SER A 47 -16.94 19.58 29.76
N THR A 48 -16.34 20.63 29.19
CA THR A 48 -15.06 20.52 28.43
C THR A 48 -13.93 19.89 29.25
N GLU A 49 -13.86 20.19 30.57
CA GLU A 49 -12.87 19.59 31.47
C GLU A 49 -13.09 18.08 31.63
N LYS A 50 -14.35 17.67 31.80
CA LYS A 50 -14.68 16.26 31.92
C LYS A 50 -14.48 15.50 30.60
N ALA A 51 -14.81 16.13 29.48
CA ALA A 51 -14.51 15.59 28.14
C ALA A 51 -13.00 15.38 27.93
N SER A 52 -12.16 16.36 28.34
CA SER A 52 -10.71 16.25 28.29
C SER A 52 -10.15 15.12 29.15
N GLN A 53 -10.69 14.92 30.37
CA GLN A 53 -10.30 13.82 31.24
C GLN A 53 -10.66 12.47 30.64
N LEU A 54 -11.88 12.34 30.11
CA LEU A 54 -12.34 11.11 29.44
C LEU A 54 -11.48 10.80 28.20
N ALA A 55 -11.17 11.82 27.39
CA ALA A 55 -10.31 11.67 26.22
C ALA A 55 -8.88 11.28 26.62
N GLY A 56 -8.33 11.85 27.71
CA GLY A 56 -7.02 11.48 28.22
C GLY A 56 -6.92 10.04 28.70
N ASN A 57 -7.94 9.58 29.46
CA ASN A 57 -8.03 8.18 29.88
C ASN A 57 -8.19 7.24 28.70
N PHE A 58 -9.04 7.59 27.74
CA PHE A 58 -9.24 6.84 26.51
C PHE A 58 -7.93 6.74 25.70
N ALA A 59 -7.22 7.85 25.53
CA ALA A 59 -5.95 7.90 24.84
C ALA A 59 -4.88 6.98 25.47
N SER A 60 -4.78 7.00 26.81
CA SER A 60 -3.77 6.19 27.52
C SER A 60 -4.06 4.68 27.40
N GLN A 61 -5.33 4.29 27.48
CA GLN A 61 -5.71 2.89 27.37
C GLN A 61 -5.65 2.37 25.93
N THR A 62 -6.05 3.17 24.94
CA THR A 62 -5.98 2.79 23.55
C THR A 62 -4.54 2.75 23.02
N LYS A 63 -3.64 3.58 23.54
CA LYS A 63 -2.21 3.55 23.21
C LYS A 63 -1.53 2.24 23.62
N ALA A 64 -2.05 1.55 24.62
CA ALA A 64 -1.52 0.27 25.07
C ALA A 64 -1.92 -0.91 24.16
N ILE A 65 -2.78 -0.69 23.17
CA ILE A 65 -3.17 -1.71 22.20
C ILE A 65 -1.97 -2.03 21.29
N ALA A 66 -1.52 -3.28 21.32
CA ALA A 66 -0.43 -3.79 20.51
C ALA A 66 -0.89 -4.78 19.42
N GLY A 67 -2.20 -4.93 19.24
CA GLY A 67 -2.75 -5.83 18.23
C GLY A 67 -4.27 -5.74 18.12
N CYS A 68 -4.81 -6.12 16.97
CA CYS A 68 -6.23 -6.01 16.66
C CYS A 68 -7.16 -6.86 17.54
N GLY A 69 -6.67 -7.98 18.06
CA GLY A 69 -7.43 -8.81 19.01
C GLY A 69 -7.67 -8.09 20.36
N GLN A 70 -6.70 -7.28 20.78
CA GLN A 70 -6.84 -6.51 22.04
C GLN A 70 -7.80 -5.32 21.92
N ALA A 71 -8.06 -4.86 20.71
CA ALA A 71 -8.94 -3.72 20.45
C ALA A 71 -10.36 -3.98 20.98
N ASP A 72 -10.87 -5.19 20.79
CA ASP A 72 -12.21 -5.60 21.24
C ASP A 72 -12.31 -5.63 22.78
N GLU A 73 -11.28 -6.15 23.44
CA GLU A 73 -11.21 -6.21 24.90
C GLU A 73 -11.12 -4.81 25.53
N VAL A 74 -10.28 -3.95 24.95
CA VAL A 74 -10.11 -2.56 25.42
C VAL A 74 -11.37 -1.77 25.19
N ALA A 75 -12.04 -1.92 24.05
CA ALA A 75 -13.32 -1.28 23.78
C ALA A 75 -14.40 -1.71 24.79
N ALA A 76 -14.48 -3.00 25.10
CA ALA A 76 -15.43 -3.52 26.09
C ALA A 76 -15.16 -2.97 27.50
N LYS A 77 -13.90 -2.88 27.93
CA LYS A 77 -13.50 -2.31 29.22
C LYS A 77 -13.84 -0.81 29.34
N LEU A 78 -13.75 -0.09 28.23
CA LEU A 78 -14.03 1.35 28.17
C LEU A 78 -15.52 1.65 27.98
N GLY A 79 -16.36 0.65 27.69
CA GLY A 79 -17.73 0.86 27.24
C GLY A 79 -17.82 1.59 25.90
N ALA A 80 -16.78 1.48 25.09
CA ALA A 80 -16.69 2.10 23.79
C ALA A 80 -17.27 1.19 22.69
N THR A 81 -17.80 1.79 21.64
CA THR A 81 -18.30 1.08 20.47
C THR A 81 -17.15 0.78 19.53
N ILE A 82 -17.13 -0.43 18.97
CA ILE A 82 -16.15 -0.83 17.97
C ILE A 82 -16.82 -1.12 16.64
N VAL A 83 -16.22 -0.61 15.57
CA VAL A 83 -16.67 -0.84 14.19
C VAL A 83 -15.48 -1.31 13.37
N SER A 84 -15.57 -2.50 12.79
CA SER A 84 -14.56 -3.03 11.86
C SER A 84 -14.91 -2.62 10.44
N ARG A 85 -13.89 -2.19 9.69
CA ARG A 85 -14.00 -1.83 8.27
C ARG A 85 -12.83 -2.44 7.53
N ASP A 86 -13.13 -3.33 6.62
CA ASP A 86 -12.16 -3.99 5.76
C ASP A 86 -12.23 -3.44 4.33
N ASN A 87 -11.18 -3.67 3.57
CA ASN A 87 -11.07 -3.26 2.17
C ASN A 87 -11.20 -1.73 1.94
N ILE A 88 -10.66 -0.93 2.85
CA ILE A 88 -10.63 0.53 2.68
C ILE A 88 -9.38 0.89 1.86
N ALA A 89 -9.58 1.49 0.68
CA ALA A 89 -8.45 2.00 -0.06
C ALA A 89 -7.85 3.24 0.65
N MET A 90 -6.54 3.26 0.85
CA MET A 90 -5.83 4.36 1.51
C MET A 90 -6.18 5.73 0.88
N ARG A 91 -6.32 5.78 -0.44
CA ARG A 91 -6.67 7.00 -1.20
C ARG A 91 -8.05 7.58 -0.89
N ASP A 92 -8.98 6.75 -0.37
CA ASP A 92 -10.34 7.17 -0.05
C ASP A 92 -10.43 7.85 1.33
N LEU A 93 -9.33 7.81 2.10
CA LEU A 93 -9.24 8.45 3.40
C LEU A 93 -8.79 9.92 3.26
N PRO A 94 -9.19 10.79 4.22
CA PRO A 94 -8.66 12.15 4.30
C PRO A 94 -7.13 12.20 4.37
N ALA A 95 -6.50 13.18 3.73
CA ALA A 95 -5.05 13.31 3.65
C ALA A 95 -4.30 13.23 5.01
N PRO A 96 -4.77 13.83 6.12
CA PRO A 96 -4.14 13.69 7.43
C PRO A 96 -4.13 12.26 7.95
N LEU A 97 -5.21 11.50 7.71
CA LEU A 97 -5.29 10.09 8.10
C LEU A 97 -4.38 9.22 7.24
N GLN A 98 -4.27 9.50 5.94
CA GLN A 98 -3.34 8.79 5.05
C GLN A 98 -1.90 8.91 5.56
N GLN A 99 -1.45 10.11 5.93
CA GLN A 99 -0.11 10.35 6.46
C GLN A 99 0.13 9.58 7.75
N THR A 100 -0.82 9.65 8.68
CA THR A 100 -0.74 8.94 9.96
C THR A 100 -0.70 7.43 9.74
N LEU A 101 -1.62 6.88 8.95
CA LEU A 101 -1.71 5.45 8.69
C LEU A 101 -0.50 4.91 7.91
N THR A 102 0.16 5.73 7.09
CA THR A 102 1.39 5.32 6.38
C THR A 102 2.54 5.03 7.35
N THR A 103 2.64 5.78 8.45
CA THR A 103 3.70 5.63 9.46
C THR A 103 3.40 4.59 10.53
N LEU A 104 2.13 4.26 10.74
CA LEU A 104 1.69 3.27 11.74
C LEU A 104 2.08 1.84 11.33
N GLN A 105 2.43 1.04 12.33
CA GLN A 105 2.60 -0.41 12.16
C GLN A 105 1.26 -1.13 12.40
N ILE A 106 1.13 -2.34 11.84
CA ILE A 106 -0.04 -3.19 12.07
C ILE A 106 -0.15 -3.48 13.58
N GLY A 107 -1.35 -3.29 14.13
CA GLY A 107 -1.63 -3.41 15.55
C GLY A 107 -1.56 -2.09 16.33
N GLN A 108 -1.03 -1.02 15.75
CA GLN A 108 -0.96 0.29 16.40
C GLN A 108 -2.22 1.12 16.18
N THR A 109 -2.41 2.11 17.07
CA THR A 109 -3.53 3.05 17.04
C THR A 109 -3.11 4.43 16.58
N THR A 110 -4.02 5.15 15.94
CA THR A 110 -3.86 6.58 15.67
C THR A 110 -3.91 7.40 16.97
N GLN A 111 -3.53 8.66 16.89
CA GLN A 111 -3.89 9.60 17.94
C GLN A 111 -5.41 9.75 18.02
N PRO A 112 -5.97 9.97 19.22
CA PRO A 112 -7.39 10.22 19.38
C PRO A 112 -7.84 11.45 18.59
N PHE A 113 -9.00 11.35 17.98
CA PHE A 113 -9.64 12.43 17.24
C PHE A 113 -11.14 12.45 17.59
N GLY A 114 -11.76 13.58 17.44
CA GLY A 114 -13.16 13.77 17.74
C GLY A 114 -13.45 15.18 18.22
N SER A 115 -14.66 15.39 18.72
CA SER A 115 -15.10 16.67 19.29
C SER A 115 -15.64 16.50 20.70
N PRO A 116 -15.61 17.55 21.54
CA PRO A 116 -16.18 17.49 22.89
C PRO A 116 -17.68 17.19 22.92
N GLU A 117 -18.38 17.40 21.80
CA GLU A 117 -19.82 17.20 21.66
C GLU A 117 -20.18 15.78 21.22
N GLU A 118 -19.37 15.19 20.36
CA GLU A 118 -19.64 13.88 19.75
C GLU A 118 -18.96 12.74 20.49
N GLY A 119 -17.75 13.00 21.03
CA GLY A 119 -16.94 11.99 21.66
C GLY A 119 -15.55 11.88 21.08
N VAL A 120 -14.83 10.85 21.50
CA VAL A 120 -13.44 10.57 21.07
C VAL A 120 -13.38 9.23 20.37
N SER A 121 -12.59 9.17 19.31
CA SER A 121 -12.36 7.97 18.51
C SER A 121 -10.88 7.74 18.23
N VAL A 122 -10.50 6.49 18.04
CA VAL A 122 -9.19 6.08 17.50
C VAL A 122 -9.39 5.05 16.40
N LEU A 123 -8.43 4.97 15.49
CA LEU A 123 -8.35 3.89 14.51
C LEU A 123 -7.21 2.94 14.87
N VAL A 124 -7.47 1.66 14.81
CA VAL A 124 -6.46 0.59 14.95
C VAL A 124 -6.19 0.03 13.56
N LEU A 125 -4.93 0.03 13.14
CA LEU A 125 -4.53 -0.56 11.87
C LEU A 125 -4.41 -2.09 12.02
N CYS A 126 -5.34 -2.84 11.44
CA CYS A 126 -5.39 -4.28 11.53
C CYS A 126 -4.72 -5.01 10.37
N GLY A 127 -4.72 -4.43 9.19
CA GLY A 127 -4.10 -4.99 8.00
C GLY A 127 -3.73 -3.90 7.02
N ARG A 128 -2.69 -4.16 6.26
CA ARG A 128 -2.27 -3.34 5.14
C ARG A 128 -1.82 -4.25 4.02
N ASP A 129 -2.69 -4.45 3.06
CA ASP A 129 -2.39 -5.18 1.85
C ASP A 129 -1.93 -4.18 0.79
N MET A 130 -0.66 -4.25 0.44
CA MET A 130 -0.19 -3.56 -0.75
C MET A 130 -0.78 -4.31 -1.94
N PRO A 131 -1.41 -3.62 -2.91
CA PRO A 131 -1.81 -4.30 -4.12
C PRO A 131 -0.54 -4.93 -4.70
N THR A 132 -0.49 -6.24 -4.67
CA THR A 132 0.46 -6.99 -5.47
C THR A 132 0.26 -6.47 -6.86
N ASP A 133 1.34 -5.93 -7.43
CA ASP A 133 1.39 -5.27 -8.74
C ASP A 133 0.46 -5.97 -9.75
N ALA A 134 -0.82 -5.64 -9.74
CA ALA A 134 -1.79 -6.13 -10.70
C ALA A 134 -1.50 -5.62 -12.13
N GLY A 135 -0.30 -5.16 -12.37
CA GLY A 135 0.19 -4.66 -13.64
C GLY A 135 1.66 -4.94 -13.92
N VAL A 136 2.43 -5.41 -12.95
CA VAL A 136 3.81 -5.83 -13.22
C VAL A 136 3.81 -7.33 -13.43
N PRO A 137 4.06 -7.80 -14.67
CA PRO A 137 4.14 -9.23 -14.92
C PRO A 137 5.27 -9.84 -14.08
N SER A 138 5.02 -11.00 -13.47
CA SER A 138 6.06 -11.71 -12.72
C SER A 138 7.27 -12.00 -13.60
N THR A 139 8.43 -12.17 -13.00
CA THR A 139 9.67 -12.54 -13.74
C THR A 139 9.43 -13.75 -14.63
N GLU A 140 8.68 -14.74 -14.17
CA GLU A 140 8.30 -15.94 -14.93
C GLU A 140 7.40 -15.61 -16.13
N GLN A 141 6.44 -14.68 -15.96
CA GLN A 141 5.59 -14.22 -17.06
C GLN A 141 6.40 -13.47 -18.11
N VAL A 142 7.33 -12.59 -17.68
CA VAL A 142 8.23 -11.87 -18.58
C VAL A 142 9.16 -12.83 -19.33
N GLU A 143 9.76 -13.80 -18.64
CA GLU A 143 10.60 -14.82 -19.26
C GLU A 143 9.81 -15.67 -20.27
N SER A 144 8.61 -16.08 -19.92
CA SER A 144 7.71 -16.83 -20.81
C SER A 144 7.40 -16.03 -22.08
N GLN A 145 7.07 -14.75 -21.92
CA GLN A 145 6.76 -13.85 -23.03
C GLN A 145 7.96 -13.63 -23.94
N ILE A 146 9.16 -13.40 -23.36
CA ILE A 146 10.40 -13.27 -24.12
C ILE A 146 10.73 -14.56 -24.88
N ARG A 147 10.52 -15.72 -24.25
CA ARG A 147 10.73 -17.03 -24.89
C ARG A 147 9.80 -17.23 -26.08
N GLN A 148 8.53 -16.90 -25.89
CA GLN A 148 7.51 -16.98 -26.94
C GLN A 148 7.84 -16.06 -28.12
N ASP A 149 8.24 -14.82 -27.85
CA ASP A 149 8.66 -13.86 -28.88
C ASP A 149 9.90 -14.32 -29.65
N LYS A 150 10.87 -14.90 -28.96
CA LYS A 150 12.05 -15.48 -29.62
C LYS A 150 11.70 -16.64 -30.54
N VAL A 151 10.81 -17.53 -30.11
CA VAL A 151 10.32 -18.65 -30.92
C VAL A 151 9.56 -18.13 -32.14
N ASN A 152 8.64 -17.19 -31.95
CA ASN A 152 7.86 -16.60 -33.03
C ASN A 152 8.78 -15.90 -34.07
N LYS A 153 9.76 -15.12 -33.62
CA LYS A 153 10.73 -14.48 -34.52
C LYS A 153 11.59 -15.48 -35.30
N ARG A 154 11.97 -16.59 -34.65
CA ARG A 154 12.69 -17.67 -35.36
C ARG A 154 11.80 -18.35 -36.39
N ALA A 155 10.56 -18.69 -36.03
CA ALA A 155 9.59 -19.29 -36.93
C ALA A 155 9.31 -18.40 -38.14
N GLN A 156 9.12 -17.09 -37.92
CA GLN A 156 8.94 -16.13 -39.04
C GLN A 156 10.15 -16.02 -39.97
N ARG A 157 11.37 -16.06 -39.41
CA ARG A 157 12.58 -16.07 -40.24
C ARG A 157 12.68 -17.36 -41.07
N TYR A 158 12.44 -18.50 -40.41
CA TYR A 158 12.47 -19.80 -41.07
C TYR A 158 11.42 -19.90 -42.18
N LEU A 159 10.19 -19.46 -41.94
CA LEU A 159 9.16 -19.40 -42.96
C LEU A 159 9.50 -18.47 -44.13
N ARG A 160 10.16 -17.36 -43.86
CA ARG A 160 10.64 -16.43 -44.88
C ARG A 160 11.74 -17.07 -45.76
N ASP A 161 12.68 -17.75 -45.12
CA ASP A 161 13.76 -18.44 -45.83
C ASP A 161 13.20 -19.59 -46.66
N LEU A 162 12.28 -20.40 -46.12
CA LEU A 162 11.59 -21.43 -46.88
C LEU A 162 10.83 -20.89 -48.12
N ARG A 163 10.13 -19.74 -47.95
CA ARG A 163 9.42 -19.10 -49.06
C ARG A 163 10.35 -18.56 -50.15
N ARG A 164 11.51 -18.11 -49.76
CA ARG A 164 12.51 -17.61 -50.70
C ARG A 164 13.15 -18.74 -51.50
N ASP A 165 13.38 -19.88 -50.86
CA ASP A 165 14.06 -21.01 -51.42
C ASP A 165 13.08 -21.99 -52.12
N ALA A 166 11.78 -21.86 -51.93
CA ALA A 166 10.75 -22.67 -52.55
C ALA A 166 10.32 -22.10 -53.90
N ILE A 167 10.30 -22.95 -54.93
CA ILE A 167 9.65 -22.66 -56.22
C ILE A 167 8.15 -22.98 -56.04
N ILE A 168 7.31 -21.94 -55.96
CA ILE A 168 5.87 -22.09 -55.77
C ILE A 168 5.19 -22.01 -57.15
N GLU A 169 4.71 -23.15 -57.69
CA GLU A 169 3.86 -23.19 -58.87
C GLU A 169 2.40 -23.09 -58.42
N TYR A 170 1.70 -22.11 -58.95
CA TYR A 170 0.24 -21.97 -58.73
C TYR A 170 -0.46 -22.58 -59.92
N SER A 171 -1.26 -23.66 -59.68
CA SER A 171 -2.15 -24.26 -60.67
C SER A 171 -3.55 -23.63 -60.62
#